data_866f904cd8e4c8574b27c78fd2f5466e
#
_entry.id   866f904cd8e4c8574b27c78fd2f5466e
#
_cell.length_a   1.000
_cell.length_b   1.000
_cell.length_c   1.000
_cell.angle_alpha   90.00
_cell.angle_beta   90.00
_cell.angle_gamma   90.00
#
_symmetry.space_group_name_H-M   'P 1'
#
loop_
_entity.id
_entity.type
_entity.pdbx_description
1 polymer ?
#
loop_
_entity_poly.entity_id
_entity_poly.type
_entity_poly.pdbx_seq_one_letter_code
_entity_poly.pdbx_strand_id
1 'polypeptide(L)'
;MQLTYFFDVCSVWCALGDETIAEVGARYGARAHVTWKIALINGGQPMEAGPEQELWYYDRCEIVTGRRFNHRWLERKGQSTWIPNSLIAAAWKFGKGKEVHQALKSAAMERGEPILQRAVALRLASEASGITTEALTSAIDDPALASELQESLSEFESYRIDQRPAFILQSAIGDTAVFSGLYRSEPIFAALEAMFRDEEKYAVHASSHPPIPER
;
A
#
# COMPACT_ATOMS: atom_id res chain seq x y z
N MET A 1 -12.52 -7.74 11.68
CA MET A 1 -11.22 -7.05 11.73
C MET A 1 -11.02 -6.25 10.47
N GLN A 2 -10.67 -4.97 10.57
CA GLN A 2 -10.25 -4.14 9.45
C GLN A 2 -8.71 -4.08 9.44
N LEU A 3 -8.10 -4.19 8.26
CA LEU A 3 -6.68 -4.01 8.04
C LEU A 3 -6.49 -2.98 6.94
N THR A 4 -5.97 -1.81 7.26
CA THR A 4 -5.56 -0.82 6.26
C THR A 4 -4.08 -1.00 5.94
N TYR A 5 -3.77 -1.18 4.67
CA TYR A 5 -2.42 -1.31 4.14
C TYR A 5 -2.04 -0.06 3.37
N PHE A 6 -1.09 0.71 3.90
CA PHE A 6 -0.53 1.87 3.23
C PHE A 6 0.74 1.52 2.47
N PHE A 7 0.79 1.87 1.20
CA PHE A 7 1.90 1.54 0.30
C PHE A 7 2.20 2.66 -0.70
N ASP A 8 3.38 2.56 -1.32
CA ASP A 8 3.75 3.21 -2.58
C ASP A 8 4.34 2.13 -3.48
N VAL A 9 3.89 2.05 -4.74
CA VAL A 9 4.32 0.99 -5.68
C VAL A 9 5.81 1.06 -6.01
N CYS A 10 6.44 2.21 -5.82
CA CYS A 10 7.87 2.42 -6.03
C CYS A 10 8.73 2.05 -4.81
N SER A 11 8.13 1.72 -3.67
CA SER A 11 8.87 1.30 -2.48
C SER A 11 9.21 -0.19 -2.53
N VAL A 12 10.51 -0.51 -2.51
CA VAL A 12 11.00 -1.90 -2.42
C VAL A 12 10.47 -2.63 -1.17
N TRP A 13 10.30 -1.91 -0.07
CA TRP A 13 9.76 -2.46 1.17
C TRP A 13 8.25 -2.76 1.07
N CYS A 14 7.50 -1.97 0.27
CA CYS A 14 6.11 -2.27 -0.02
C CYS A 14 5.95 -3.50 -0.90
N ALA A 15 6.91 -3.78 -1.79
CA ALA A 15 6.89 -5.03 -2.56
C ALA A 15 6.94 -6.27 -1.65
N LEU A 16 7.64 -6.19 -0.52
CA LEU A 16 7.64 -7.23 0.53
C LEU A 16 6.34 -7.18 1.36
N GLY A 17 5.82 -5.99 1.65
CA GLY A 17 4.55 -5.80 2.34
C GLY A 17 3.36 -6.40 1.59
N ASP A 18 3.40 -6.41 0.27
CA ASP A 18 2.38 -7.06 -0.58
C ASP A 18 2.28 -8.57 -0.29
N GLU A 19 3.43 -9.22 -0.03
CA GLU A 19 3.48 -10.65 0.32
C GLU A 19 2.80 -10.87 1.67
N THR A 20 3.08 -10.01 2.64
CA THR A 20 2.38 -10.02 3.95
C THR A 20 0.87 -9.91 3.78
N ILE A 21 0.40 -9.01 2.91
CA ILE A 21 -1.04 -8.88 2.63
C ILE A 21 -1.61 -10.12 1.95
N ALA A 22 -0.88 -10.73 1.03
CA ALA A 22 -1.29 -11.98 0.40
C ALA A 22 -1.40 -13.13 1.44
N GLU A 23 -0.43 -13.24 2.36
CA GLU A 23 -0.46 -14.22 3.44
C GLU A 23 -1.62 -13.97 4.42
N VAL A 24 -1.92 -12.71 4.77
CA VAL A 24 -3.09 -12.36 5.59
C VAL A 24 -4.37 -12.81 4.89
N GLY A 25 -4.51 -12.52 3.60
CA GLY A 25 -5.67 -12.94 2.81
C GLY A 25 -5.83 -14.47 2.76
N ALA A 26 -4.72 -15.20 2.56
CA ALA A 26 -4.72 -16.65 2.53
C ALA A 26 -5.07 -17.28 3.88
N ARG A 27 -4.58 -16.69 4.99
CA ARG A 27 -4.76 -17.24 6.34
C ARG A 27 -6.11 -16.90 6.96
N TYR A 28 -6.59 -15.67 6.78
CA TYR A 28 -7.77 -15.17 7.50
C TYR A 28 -9.01 -14.98 6.62
N GLY A 29 -8.85 -14.91 5.30
CA GLY A 29 -9.96 -14.75 4.36
C GLY A 29 -10.87 -13.58 4.74
N ALA A 30 -12.17 -13.83 4.81
CA ALA A 30 -13.17 -12.81 5.15
C ALA A 30 -13.09 -12.29 6.61
N ARG A 31 -12.34 -12.94 7.51
CA ARG A 31 -12.14 -12.46 8.89
C ARG A 31 -11.31 -11.18 8.97
N ALA A 32 -10.41 -10.97 8.00
CA ALA A 32 -9.59 -9.76 7.89
C ALA A 32 -9.91 -9.02 6.58
N HIS A 33 -10.69 -7.95 6.68
CA HIS A 33 -10.99 -7.11 5.52
C HIS A 33 -9.83 -6.17 5.24
N VAL A 34 -9.17 -6.35 4.08
CA VAL A 34 -8.00 -5.55 3.69
C VAL A 34 -8.41 -4.39 2.81
N THR A 35 -8.12 -3.17 3.27
CA THR A 35 -8.23 -1.92 2.49
C THR A 35 -6.84 -1.46 2.08
N TRP A 36 -6.63 -1.26 0.78
CA TRP A 36 -5.37 -0.75 0.23
C TRP A 36 -5.46 0.77 0.11
N LYS A 37 -4.44 1.48 0.62
CA LYS A 37 -4.33 2.93 0.54
C LYS A 37 -2.95 3.36 0.09
N ILE A 38 -2.90 4.38 -0.76
CA ILE A 38 -1.64 4.91 -1.27
C ILE A 38 -1.12 5.96 -0.28
N ALA A 39 0.14 5.77 0.14
CA ALA A 39 0.88 6.76 0.90
C ALA A 39 2.15 7.13 0.11
N LEU A 40 2.05 8.20 -0.67
CA LEU A 40 3.08 8.61 -1.63
C LEU A 40 4.44 8.89 -0.98
N ILE A 41 5.51 8.36 -1.55
CA ILE A 41 6.88 8.72 -1.17
C ILE A 41 7.06 10.22 -1.37
N ASN A 42 7.68 10.87 -0.37
CA ASN A 42 7.90 12.33 -0.35
C ASN A 42 6.61 13.14 -0.59
N GLY A 43 5.45 12.63 -0.15
CA GLY A 43 4.16 13.29 -0.37
C GLY A 43 3.78 13.46 -1.86
N GLY A 44 4.37 12.66 -2.74
CA GLY A 44 4.20 12.80 -4.19
C GLY A 44 5.05 13.91 -4.82
N GLN A 45 5.86 14.61 -4.03
CA GLN A 45 6.81 15.60 -4.53
C GLN A 45 8.02 14.93 -5.20
N PRO A 46 8.75 15.63 -6.05
CA PRO A 46 9.95 15.12 -6.68
C PRO A 46 10.99 14.61 -5.67
N MET A 47 11.60 13.47 -5.96
CA MET A 47 12.69 12.89 -5.16
C MET A 47 14.01 13.57 -5.53
N GLU A 48 14.42 14.57 -4.75
CA GLU A 48 15.61 15.38 -5.05
C GLU A 48 16.92 14.59 -4.93
N ALA A 49 17.00 13.69 -3.96
CA ALA A 49 18.17 12.83 -3.78
C ALA A 49 18.33 11.80 -4.91
N GLY A 50 17.21 11.41 -5.52
CA GLY A 50 17.16 10.59 -6.72
C GLY A 50 17.75 9.18 -6.55
N PRO A 51 18.46 8.68 -7.59
CA PRO A 51 18.90 7.29 -7.65
C PRO A 51 19.82 6.86 -6.51
N GLU A 52 20.66 7.75 -6.00
CA GLU A 52 21.64 7.43 -4.95
C GLU A 52 20.97 7.05 -3.63
N GLN A 53 19.91 7.77 -3.25
CA GLN A 53 19.13 7.46 -2.05
C GLN A 53 18.35 6.16 -2.21
N GLU A 54 17.76 5.93 -3.38
CA GLU A 54 17.02 4.70 -3.65
C GLU A 54 17.93 3.48 -3.66
N LEU A 55 19.12 3.56 -4.25
CA LEU A 55 20.13 2.50 -4.21
C LEU A 55 20.44 2.07 -2.78
N TRP A 56 20.58 3.03 -1.86
CA TRP A 56 20.82 2.71 -0.44
C TRP A 56 19.69 1.86 0.17
N TYR A 57 18.42 2.17 -0.17
CA TYR A 57 17.28 1.36 0.29
C TYR A 57 17.25 -0.02 -0.33
N TYR A 58 17.62 -0.16 -1.62
CA TYR A 58 17.70 -1.44 -2.32
C TYR A 58 18.82 -2.31 -1.76
N ASP A 59 20.02 -1.74 -1.53
CA ASP A 59 21.14 -2.44 -0.91
C ASP A 59 20.79 -2.92 0.51
N ARG A 60 20.16 -2.06 1.30
CA ARG A 60 19.66 -2.44 2.63
C ARG A 60 18.64 -3.57 2.55
N CYS A 61 17.72 -3.52 1.60
CA CYS A 61 16.74 -4.57 1.40
C CYS A 61 17.42 -5.89 1.04
N GLU A 62 18.38 -5.89 0.12
CA GLU A 62 19.14 -7.09 -0.25
C GLU A 62 19.90 -7.67 0.95
N ILE A 63 20.62 -6.85 1.71
CA ILE A 63 21.38 -7.29 2.89
C ILE A 63 20.46 -7.92 3.95
N VAL A 64 19.31 -7.30 4.22
CA VAL A 64 18.40 -7.73 5.31
C VAL A 64 17.59 -8.96 4.91
N THR A 65 17.20 -9.09 3.63
CA THR A 65 16.23 -10.09 3.18
C THR A 65 16.82 -11.16 2.27
N GLY A 66 18.01 -10.94 1.72
CA GLY A 66 18.62 -11.77 0.68
C GLY A 66 17.93 -11.61 -0.70
N ARG A 67 17.00 -10.69 -0.84
CA ARG A 67 16.22 -10.49 -2.07
C ARG A 67 16.73 -9.28 -2.83
N ARG A 68 17.00 -9.50 -4.11
CA ARG A 68 17.44 -8.43 -5.02
C ARG A 68 16.28 -8.00 -5.91
N PHE A 69 16.10 -6.67 -6.01
CA PHE A 69 15.14 -6.04 -6.89
C PHE A 69 15.87 -5.15 -7.92
N ASN A 70 15.24 -4.95 -9.06
CA ASN A 70 15.74 -4.03 -10.07
C ASN A 70 15.44 -2.59 -9.64
N HIS A 71 16.41 -1.70 -9.78
CA HIS A 71 16.31 -0.28 -9.38
C HIS A 71 16.39 0.69 -10.57
N ARG A 72 16.48 0.20 -11.82
CA ARG A 72 16.66 1.04 -13.02
C ARG A 72 15.45 1.90 -13.37
N TRP A 73 14.28 1.63 -12.76
CA TRP A 73 13.06 2.40 -12.96
C TRP A 73 13.21 3.89 -12.58
N LEU A 74 14.14 4.22 -11.67
CA LEU A 74 14.48 5.58 -11.28
C LEU A 74 15.74 6.04 -12.05
N GLU A 75 15.53 6.74 -13.15
CA GLU A 75 16.63 7.12 -14.04
C GLU A 75 17.28 8.46 -13.67
N ARG A 76 16.55 9.38 -13.06
CA ARG A 76 16.99 10.78 -12.83
C ARG A 76 16.51 11.31 -11.49
N LYS A 77 17.21 12.37 -11.03
CA LYS A 77 16.72 13.21 -9.92
C LYS A 77 15.44 13.95 -10.31
N GLY A 78 14.66 14.33 -9.33
CA GLY A 78 13.47 15.15 -9.53
C GLY A 78 12.25 14.43 -10.12
N GLN A 79 12.26 13.09 -10.18
CA GLN A 79 11.08 12.31 -10.55
C GLN A 79 10.20 12.05 -9.32
N SER A 80 8.89 11.97 -9.54
CA SER A 80 7.88 11.71 -8.51
C SER A 80 7.23 10.34 -8.71
N THR A 81 6.81 9.71 -7.62
CA THR A 81 6.03 8.47 -7.64
C THR A 81 4.54 8.70 -7.95
N TRP A 82 4.15 9.94 -8.23
CA TRP A 82 2.77 10.34 -8.47
C TRP A 82 2.10 9.54 -9.58
N ILE A 83 2.70 9.49 -10.77
CA ILE A 83 2.06 8.88 -11.97
C ILE A 83 1.71 7.41 -11.77
N PRO A 84 2.63 6.51 -11.37
CA PRO A 84 2.28 5.10 -11.21
C PRO A 84 1.23 4.87 -10.12
N ASN A 85 1.31 5.59 -9.00
CA ASN A 85 0.34 5.48 -7.92
C ASN A 85 -1.04 6.05 -8.30
N SER A 86 -1.08 7.16 -9.03
CA SER A 86 -2.34 7.72 -9.57
C SER A 86 -3.03 6.76 -10.53
N LEU A 87 -2.28 6.04 -11.37
CA LEU A 87 -2.84 5.03 -12.26
C LEU A 87 -3.44 3.85 -11.51
N ILE A 88 -2.81 3.42 -10.42
CA ILE A 88 -3.37 2.39 -9.54
C ILE A 88 -4.68 2.88 -8.91
N ALA A 89 -4.70 4.10 -8.37
CA ALA A 89 -5.89 4.70 -7.78
C ALA A 89 -7.03 4.85 -8.81
N ALA A 90 -6.71 5.35 -10.01
CA ALA A 90 -7.67 5.44 -11.11
C ALA A 90 -8.24 4.06 -11.48
N ALA A 91 -7.39 3.05 -11.59
CA ALA A 91 -7.79 1.70 -11.95
C ALA A 91 -8.71 1.04 -10.89
N TRP A 92 -8.60 1.42 -9.61
CA TRP A 92 -9.52 0.94 -8.57
C TRP A 92 -10.96 1.39 -8.82
N LYS A 93 -11.19 2.57 -9.40
CA LYS A 93 -12.53 3.03 -9.78
C LYS A 93 -13.21 2.11 -10.82
N PHE A 94 -12.40 1.34 -11.54
CA PHE A 94 -12.82 0.32 -12.51
C PHE A 94 -12.71 -1.13 -11.99
N GLY A 95 -12.38 -1.32 -10.72
CA GLY A 95 -12.16 -2.65 -10.12
C GLY A 95 -10.87 -3.34 -10.58
N LYS A 96 -9.89 -2.59 -11.15
CA LYS A 96 -8.66 -3.09 -11.76
C LYS A 96 -7.38 -2.63 -11.06
N GLY A 97 -7.49 -2.08 -9.86
CA GLY A 97 -6.35 -1.52 -9.15
C GLY A 97 -5.25 -2.54 -8.82
N LYS A 98 -5.62 -3.77 -8.44
CA LYS A 98 -4.65 -4.82 -8.12
C LYS A 98 -3.86 -5.31 -9.33
N GLU A 99 -4.51 -5.44 -10.47
CA GLU A 99 -3.88 -5.82 -11.74
C GLU A 99 -2.87 -4.76 -12.18
N VAL A 100 -3.25 -3.48 -12.11
CA VAL A 100 -2.35 -2.36 -12.44
C VAL A 100 -1.20 -2.25 -11.44
N HIS A 101 -1.47 -2.39 -10.14
CA HIS A 101 -0.44 -2.41 -9.10
C HIS A 101 0.60 -3.50 -9.38
N GLN A 102 0.16 -4.74 -9.59
CA GLN A 102 1.06 -5.87 -9.87
C GLN A 102 1.89 -5.66 -11.14
N ALA A 103 1.27 -5.15 -12.20
CA ALA A 103 1.95 -4.90 -13.48
C ALA A 103 3.04 -3.82 -13.36
N LEU A 104 2.73 -2.70 -12.69
CA LEU A 104 3.69 -1.61 -12.48
C LEU A 104 4.81 -2.02 -11.52
N LYS A 105 4.49 -2.74 -10.42
CA LYS A 105 5.49 -3.29 -9.51
C LYS A 105 6.46 -4.23 -10.24
N SER A 106 5.95 -5.21 -10.98
CA SER A 106 6.78 -6.15 -11.73
C SER A 106 7.61 -5.44 -12.81
N ALA A 107 7.03 -4.47 -13.52
CA ALA A 107 7.76 -3.68 -14.51
C ALA A 107 8.95 -2.94 -13.87
N ALA A 108 8.73 -2.28 -12.74
CA ALA A 108 9.79 -1.56 -12.05
C ALA A 108 10.83 -2.50 -11.42
N MET A 109 10.38 -3.39 -10.54
CA MET A 109 11.26 -4.10 -9.59
C MET A 109 11.83 -5.41 -10.13
N GLU A 110 11.26 -5.98 -11.19
CA GLU A 110 11.81 -7.16 -11.85
C GLU A 110 12.50 -6.79 -13.16
N ARG A 111 11.86 -5.95 -14.01
CA ARG A 111 12.35 -5.62 -15.36
C ARG A 111 13.10 -4.29 -15.43
N GLY A 112 12.98 -3.41 -14.42
CA GLY A 112 13.64 -2.11 -14.39
C GLY A 112 13.07 -1.11 -15.41
N GLU A 113 11.80 -1.28 -15.79
CA GLU A 113 11.13 -0.36 -16.71
C GLU A 113 10.86 1.00 -16.03
N PRO A 114 11.00 2.13 -16.74
CA PRO A 114 10.90 3.47 -16.17
C PRO A 114 9.44 3.89 -15.94
N ILE A 115 8.78 3.28 -14.96
CA ILE A 115 7.36 3.51 -14.66
C ILE A 115 7.02 4.92 -14.18
N LEU A 116 8.02 5.74 -13.86
CA LEU A 116 7.81 7.16 -13.56
C LEU A 116 7.55 7.99 -14.83
N GLN A 117 7.88 7.45 -16.01
CA GLN A 117 7.52 8.07 -17.28
C GLN A 117 6.06 7.80 -17.60
N ARG A 118 5.26 8.88 -17.73
CA ARG A 118 3.80 8.81 -17.94
C ARG A 118 3.39 7.86 -19.07
N ALA A 119 4.08 7.92 -20.22
CA ALA A 119 3.75 7.09 -21.36
C ALA A 119 3.96 5.60 -21.09
N VAL A 120 5.06 5.24 -20.39
CA VAL A 120 5.37 3.86 -20.02
C VAL A 120 4.33 3.33 -19.01
N ALA A 121 4.05 4.09 -17.96
CA ALA A 121 3.09 3.69 -16.93
C ALA A 121 1.67 3.55 -17.48
N LEU A 122 1.22 4.48 -18.34
CA LEU A 122 -0.09 4.41 -19.01
C LEU A 122 -0.21 3.16 -19.90
N ARG A 123 0.80 2.85 -20.71
CA ARG A 123 0.81 1.65 -21.53
C ARG A 123 0.66 0.39 -20.67
N LEU A 124 1.51 0.25 -19.65
CA LEU A 124 1.49 -0.91 -18.75
C LEU A 124 0.16 -1.05 -18.00
N ALA A 125 -0.38 0.06 -17.51
CA ALA A 125 -1.66 0.06 -16.82
C ALA A 125 -2.82 -0.33 -17.76
N SER A 126 -2.82 0.18 -18.99
CA SER A 126 -3.82 -0.17 -20.01
C SER A 126 -3.74 -1.64 -20.41
N GLU A 127 -2.53 -2.15 -20.67
CA GLU A 127 -2.31 -3.57 -21.03
C GLU A 127 -2.78 -4.51 -19.90
N ALA A 128 -2.49 -4.16 -18.64
CA ALA A 128 -2.85 -5.00 -17.49
C ALA A 128 -4.33 -4.97 -17.13
N SER A 129 -5.00 -3.84 -17.34
CA SER A 129 -6.40 -3.64 -16.91
C SER A 129 -7.42 -3.81 -18.01
N GLY A 130 -7.01 -3.65 -19.27
CA GLY A 130 -7.91 -3.53 -20.43
C GLY A 130 -8.62 -2.17 -20.51
N ILE A 131 -8.31 -1.21 -19.64
CA ILE A 131 -8.83 0.15 -19.67
C ILE A 131 -8.03 0.93 -20.71
N THR A 132 -8.70 1.73 -21.55
CA THR A 132 -7.99 2.51 -22.57
C THR A 132 -7.09 3.58 -21.95
N THR A 133 -6.02 3.94 -22.68
CA THR A 133 -5.09 5.00 -22.23
C THR A 133 -5.78 6.34 -22.08
N GLU A 134 -6.80 6.64 -22.91
CA GLU A 134 -7.60 7.86 -22.82
C GLU A 134 -8.43 7.90 -21.54
N ALA A 135 -9.08 6.80 -21.17
CA ALA A 135 -9.87 6.72 -19.93
C ALA A 135 -8.98 6.82 -18.69
N LEU A 136 -7.81 6.14 -18.68
CA LEU A 136 -6.82 6.28 -17.61
C LEU A 136 -6.26 7.70 -17.53
N THR A 137 -5.96 8.33 -18.67
CA THR A 137 -5.48 9.71 -18.73
C THR A 137 -6.50 10.66 -18.15
N SER A 138 -7.76 10.56 -18.56
CA SER A 138 -8.84 11.38 -18.01
C SER A 138 -9.00 11.20 -16.50
N ALA A 139 -8.87 9.96 -16.02
CA ALA A 139 -9.02 9.66 -14.59
C ALA A 139 -7.87 10.20 -13.74
N ILE A 140 -6.62 10.14 -14.21
CA ILE A 140 -5.47 10.68 -13.44
C ILE A 140 -5.34 12.20 -13.53
N ASP A 141 -5.95 12.82 -14.52
CA ASP A 141 -5.99 14.28 -14.68
C ASP A 141 -7.21 14.91 -13.97
N ASP A 142 -8.10 14.08 -13.38
CA ASP A 142 -9.22 14.53 -12.56
C ASP A 142 -8.73 15.08 -11.21
N PRO A 143 -9.02 16.35 -10.87
CA PRO A 143 -8.66 16.91 -9.57
C PRO A 143 -9.20 16.13 -8.36
N ALA A 144 -10.33 15.43 -8.51
CA ALA A 144 -10.89 14.60 -7.44
C ALA A 144 -9.95 13.45 -7.06
N LEU A 145 -9.22 12.87 -8.01
CA LEU A 145 -8.24 11.83 -7.71
C LEU A 145 -7.06 12.38 -6.89
N ALA A 146 -6.62 13.60 -7.21
CA ALA A 146 -5.57 14.26 -6.43
C ALA A 146 -6.01 14.49 -4.97
N SER A 147 -7.27 14.91 -4.75
CA SER A 147 -7.83 15.03 -3.40
C SER A 147 -7.87 13.69 -2.67
N GLU A 148 -8.33 12.62 -3.33
CA GLU A 148 -8.37 11.27 -2.74
C GLU A 148 -6.97 10.79 -2.31
N LEU A 149 -5.94 11.02 -3.12
CA LEU A 149 -4.56 10.67 -2.79
C LEU A 149 -4.02 11.50 -1.62
N GLN A 150 -4.36 12.79 -1.57
CA GLN A 150 -3.99 13.66 -0.46
C GLN A 150 -4.71 13.28 0.85
N GLU A 151 -5.98 12.90 0.78
CA GLU A 151 -6.73 12.38 1.94
C GLU A 151 -6.09 11.08 2.46
N SER A 152 -5.72 10.17 1.56
CA SER A 152 -5.01 8.94 1.93
C SER A 152 -3.67 9.21 2.61
N LEU A 153 -2.90 10.19 2.10
CA LEU A 153 -1.64 10.61 2.71
C LEU A 153 -1.88 11.25 4.08
N SER A 154 -2.87 12.14 4.20
CA SER A 154 -3.23 12.78 5.47
C SER A 154 -3.68 11.77 6.52
N GLU A 155 -4.42 10.73 6.11
CA GLU A 155 -4.78 9.63 7.01
C GLU A 155 -3.54 8.86 7.47
N PHE A 156 -2.61 8.53 6.56
CA PHE A 156 -1.34 7.90 6.91
C PHE A 156 -0.57 8.72 7.95
N GLU A 157 -0.43 10.03 7.74
CA GLU A 157 0.26 10.95 8.63
C GLU A 157 -0.44 11.10 10.00
N SER A 158 -1.77 10.94 10.05
CA SER A 158 -2.55 11.02 11.29
C SER A 158 -2.15 9.95 12.32
N TYR A 159 -1.62 8.82 11.85
CA TYR A 159 -1.05 7.78 12.72
C TYR A 159 0.34 8.13 13.26
N ARG A 160 0.91 9.29 12.90
CA ARG A 160 2.26 9.75 13.29
C ARG A 160 3.36 8.77 12.89
N ILE A 161 3.24 8.23 11.70
CA ILE A 161 4.17 7.31 11.07
C ILE A 161 4.70 7.92 9.76
N ASP A 162 5.90 7.49 9.34
CA ASP A 162 6.58 7.98 8.14
C ASP A 162 7.13 6.86 7.25
N GLN A 163 7.12 5.62 7.74
CA GLN A 163 7.67 4.47 7.05
C GLN A 163 6.59 3.67 6.31
N ARG A 164 6.93 3.21 5.12
CA ARG A 164 6.13 2.29 4.31
C ARG A 164 6.88 0.96 4.14
N PRO A 165 6.21 -0.17 4.08
CA PRO A 165 4.76 -0.39 4.22
C PRO A 165 4.26 -0.06 5.64
N ALA A 166 2.97 0.31 5.76
CA ALA A 166 2.35 0.42 7.07
C ALA A 166 1.03 -0.37 7.10
N PHE A 167 0.75 -0.97 8.25
CA PHE A 167 -0.43 -1.78 8.48
C PHE A 167 -1.15 -1.28 9.72
N ILE A 168 -2.41 -0.93 9.57
CA ILE A 168 -3.27 -0.48 10.66
C ILE A 168 -4.34 -1.54 10.86
N LEU A 169 -4.33 -2.16 12.02
CA LEU A 169 -5.34 -3.16 12.41
C LEU A 169 -6.34 -2.50 13.34
N GLN A 170 -7.62 -2.71 13.08
CA GLN A 170 -8.70 -2.18 13.93
C GLN A 170 -9.73 -3.27 14.15
N SER A 171 -10.02 -3.53 15.45
CA SER A 171 -11.04 -4.48 15.87
C SER A 171 -12.43 -3.81 15.95
N ALA A 172 -13.48 -4.62 15.95
CA ALA A 172 -14.84 -4.15 16.16
C ALA A 172 -15.07 -3.59 17.57
N ILE A 173 -14.20 -3.91 18.52
CA ILE A 173 -14.28 -3.46 19.92
C ILE A 173 -13.40 -2.23 20.21
N GLY A 174 -12.74 -1.67 19.15
CA GLY A 174 -11.98 -0.44 19.24
C GLY A 174 -10.46 -0.59 19.43
N ASP A 175 -9.94 -1.82 19.48
CA ASP A 175 -8.50 -2.02 19.58
C ASP A 175 -7.82 -1.59 18.27
N THR A 176 -6.65 -0.98 18.39
CA THR A 176 -5.87 -0.54 17.25
C THR A 176 -4.42 -0.95 17.42
N ALA A 177 -3.83 -1.56 16.38
CA ALA A 177 -2.41 -1.82 16.29
C ALA A 177 -1.83 -1.17 15.02
N VAL A 178 -0.69 -0.51 15.17
CA VAL A 178 0.00 0.21 14.08
C VAL A 178 1.37 -0.38 13.88
N PHE A 179 1.64 -0.82 12.64
CA PHE A 179 2.96 -1.29 12.22
C PHE A 179 3.46 -0.40 11.10
N SER A 180 4.64 0.19 11.26
CA SER A 180 5.24 1.11 10.30
C SER A 180 6.64 0.64 9.94
N GLY A 181 6.96 0.55 8.64
CA GLY A 181 8.24 0.06 8.13
C GLY A 181 8.51 -1.44 8.36
N LEU A 182 7.51 -2.17 8.84
CA LEU A 182 7.60 -3.60 9.07
C LEU A 182 7.11 -4.36 7.83
N TYR A 183 7.92 -5.27 7.31
CA TYR A 183 7.57 -6.07 6.15
C TYR A 183 7.26 -7.54 6.48
N ARG A 184 7.67 -8.02 7.65
CA ARG A 184 7.45 -9.40 8.09
C ARG A 184 6.02 -9.61 8.56
N SER A 185 5.44 -10.75 8.22
CA SER A 185 4.05 -11.10 8.53
C SER A 185 3.83 -11.56 9.97
N GLU A 186 4.86 -12.15 10.63
CA GLU A 186 4.70 -12.78 11.93
C GLU A 186 4.18 -11.84 13.05
N PRO A 187 4.69 -10.60 13.21
CA PRO A 187 4.14 -9.68 14.22
C PRO A 187 2.69 -9.26 13.92
N ILE A 188 2.35 -9.12 12.63
CA ILE A 188 0.99 -8.78 12.20
C ILE A 188 0.04 -9.94 12.51
N PHE A 189 0.45 -11.18 12.25
CA PHE A 189 -0.32 -12.36 12.62
C PHE A 189 -0.53 -12.46 14.13
N ALA A 190 0.53 -12.23 14.93
CA ALA A 190 0.42 -12.27 16.38
C ALA A 190 -0.60 -11.24 16.91
N ALA A 191 -0.61 -10.03 16.35
CA ALA A 191 -1.58 -9.00 16.69
C ALA A 191 -3.00 -9.39 16.25
N LEU A 192 -3.18 -9.85 15.01
CA LEU A 192 -4.48 -10.32 14.51
C LEU A 192 -5.06 -11.43 15.38
N GLU A 193 -4.25 -12.44 15.74
CA GLU A 193 -4.68 -13.55 16.60
C GLU A 193 -5.06 -13.07 18.02
N ALA A 194 -4.34 -12.10 18.57
CA ALA A 194 -4.69 -11.52 19.87
C ALA A 194 -6.03 -10.78 19.80
N MET A 195 -6.17 -9.89 18.82
CA MET A 195 -7.37 -9.07 18.64
C MET A 195 -8.61 -9.92 18.33
N PHE A 196 -8.47 -10.99 17.51
CA PHE A 196 -9.59 -11.94 17.28
C PHE A 196 -10.04 -12.63 18.56
N ARG A 197 -9.10 -13.09 19.41
CA ARG A 197 -9.45 -13.71 20.70
C ARG A 197 -10.17 -12.73 21.63
N ASP A 198 -9.81 -11.47 21.59
CA ASP A 198 -10.46 -10.46 22.43
C ASP A 198 -11.86 -10.12 21.91
N GLU A 199 -12.06 -9.99 20.58
CA GLU A 199 -13.40 -9.88 19.98
C GLU A 199 -14.31 -11.04 20.37
N GLU A 200 -13.81 -12.28 20.31
CA GLU A 200 -14.56 -13.49 20.70
C GLU A 200 -14.99 -13.45 22.19
N LYS A 201 -14.09 -13.05 23.10
CA LYS A 201 -14.41 -12.91 24.52
C LYS A 201 -15.41 -11.79 24.78
N TYR A 202 -15.28 -10.65 24.09
CA TYR A 202 -16.23 -9.55 24.17
C TYR A 202 -17.62 -9.96 23.69
N ALA A 203 -17.71 -10.72 22.60
CA ALA A 203 -18.99 -11.23 22.10
C ALA A 203 -19.67 -12.14 23.12
N VAL A 204 -18.92 -13.01 23.81
CA VAL A 204 -19.45 -13.85 24.90
C VAL A 204 -19.93 -13.00 26.07
N HIS A 205 -19.17 -12.00 26.50
CA HIS A 205 -19.58 -11.09 27.56
C HIS A 205 -20.84 -10.31 27.18
N ALA A 206 -20.90 -9.73 25.99
CA ALA A 206 -22.05 -8.95 25.52
C ALA A 206 -23.35 -9.76 25.43
N SER A 207 -23.25 -11.08 25.17
CA SER A 207 -24.44 -11.96 25.14
C SER A 207 -25.11 -12.18 26.50
N SER A 208 -24.38 -11.93 27.58
CA SER A 208 -24.84 -12.20 28.97
C SER A 208 -24.95 -10.95 29.87
N HIS A 209 -24.57 -9.79 29.34
CA HIS A 209 -24.55 -8.53 30.10
C HIS A 209 -25.36 -7.43 29.38
N PRO A 210 -25.93 -6.46 30.10
CA PRO A 210 -26.59 -5.33 29.46
C PRO A 210 -25.58 -4.48 28.69
N PRO A 211 -26.06 -3.70 27.69
CA PRO A 211 -25.20 -2.77 26.95
C PRO A 211 -24.55 -1.74 27.86
N ILE A 212 -23.41 -1.21 27.45
CA ILE A 212 -22.71 -0.15 28.18
C ILE A 212 -23.67 1.04 28.35
N PRO A 213 -23.83 1.57 29.57
CA PRO A 213 -24.64 2.77 29.78
C PRO A 213 -24.12 3.93 28.91
N GLU A 214 -25.04 4.61 28.25
CA GLU A 214 -24.70 5.83 27.51
C GLU A 214 -24.10 6.87 28.45
N ARG A 215 -23.05 7.56 28.05
CA ARG A 215 -22.37 8.62 28.80
C ARG A 215 -23.09 9.94 28.66
#